data_cc24ae7ea6f5505982c27c4ac3f80471
#
_entry.id   cc24ae7ea6f5505982c27c4ac3f80471
#
_cell.length_a   1.000
_cell.length_b   1.000
_cell.length_c   1.000
_cell.angle_alpha   90.00
_cell.angle_beta   90.00
_cell.angle_gamma   90.00
#
_symmetry.space_group_name_H-M   'P 1'
#
loop_
_entity.id
_entity.type
_entity.pdbx_description
1 polymer ?
#
loop_
_entity_poly.entity_id
_entity_poly.type
_entity_poly.pdbx_seq_one_letter_code
_entity_poly.pdbx_strand_id
1 'polypeptide(L)'
;MANANNKPVHQIRLSAIRAAIWLNQSDKTGESWFTVTVSRSYRDKEQFKDTTTFRRDDLPIVSKAIEMAYAWIWEQSAPGESEAVE
;
A
#
# COMPACT_ATOMS: atom_id res chain seq x y z
N MET A 1 -3.39 -3.39 -19.73
CA MET A 1 -3.71 -3.19 -18.61
C MET A 1 -2.75 -3.52 -17.67
N ALA A 2 -2.45 -2.80 -17.07
CA ALA A 2 -1.39 -2.94 -16.34
C ALA A 2 -1.48 -3.93 -15.28
N ASN A 3 -2.47 -3.91 -14.55
CA ASN A 3 -2.55 -4.78 -13.49
C ASN A 3 -3.32 -5.94 -13.80
N ALA A 4 -2.82 -7.06 -13.53
CA ALA A 4 -3.57 -8.25 -13.63
C ALA A 4 -4.55 -8.33 -12.52
N ASN A 5 -4.32 -7.60 -11.46
CA ASN A 5 -5.17 -7.69 -10.31
C ASN A 5 -5.97 -6.45 -10.13
N ASN A 6 -7.24 -6.61 -9.83
CA ASN A 6 -8.06 -5.50 -9.47
C ASN A 6 -8.12 -5.33 -7.98
N LYS A 7 -7.39 -6.14 -7.26
CA LYS A 7 -7.41 -6.09 -5.82
C LYS A 7 -6.01 -5.97 -5.29
N PRO A 8 -5.84 -5.33 -4.16
CA PRO A 8 -4.51 -5.28 -3.56
C PRO A 8 -4.11 -6.67 -3.09
N VAL A 9 -2.83 -6.93 -3.10
CA VAL A 9 -2.35 -8.23 -2.62
C VAL A 9 -2.27 -8.26 -1.11
N HIS A 10 -2.27 -7.09 -0.48
CA HIS A 10 -2.25 -7.03 0.99
C HIS A 10 -2.75 -5.65 1.40
N GLN A 11 -3.32 -5.55 2.57
CA GLN A 11 -3.78 -4.28 3.08
C GLN A 11 -3.43 -4.18 4.55
N ILE A 12 -3.11 -2.97 4.98
CA ILE A 12 -2.85 -2.69 6.38
C ILE A 12 -3.85 -1.63 6.79
N ARG A 13 -4.57 -1.89 7.87
CA ARG A 13 -5.57 -0.96 8.31
C ARG A 13 -5.29 -0.56 9.73
N LEU A 14 -5.14 0.73 9.95
CA LEU A 14 -4.92 1.27 11.26
C LEU A 14 -5.92 2.39 11.45
N SER A 15 -6.91 2.17 12.31
CA SER A 15 -7.94 3.16 12.53
C SER A 15 -8.64 3.44 11.20
N ALA A 16 -8.72 4.67 10.77
CA ALA A 16 -9.36 5.01 9.51
C ALA A 16 -8.39 5.01 8.34
N ILE A 17 -7.13 4.69 8.59
CA ILE A 17 -6.10 4.71 7.56
C ILE A 17 -5.94 3.32 6.96
N ARG A 18 -5.81 3.27 5.65
CA ARG A 18 -5.61 2.02 4.96
C ARG A 18 -4.46 2.17 3.99
N ALA A 19 -3.51 1.26 4.06
CA ALA A 19 -2.43 1.18 3.08
C ALA A 19 -2.64 -0.09 2.28
N ALA A 20 -2.82 0.05 0.99
CA ALA A 20 -3.08 -1.10 0.12
C ALA A 20 -1.85 -1.32 -0.74
N ILE A 21 -1.41 -2.56 -0.80
CA ILE A 21 -0.21 -2.93 -1.55
C ILE A 21 -0.65 -3.65 -2.81
N TRP A 22 -0.15 -3.19 -3.93
CA TRP A 22 -0.54 -3.70 -5.24
C TRP A 22 0.67 -4.31 -5.92
N LEU A 23 0.47 -5.40 -6.63
CA LEU A 23 1.53 -6.00 -7.41
C LEU A 23 1.31 -5.64 -8.86
N ASN A 24 2.30 -5.06 -9.48
CA ASN A 24 2.23 -4.64 -10.87
C ASN A 24 3.23 -5.43 -11.69
N GLN A 25 2.95 -5.56 -12.96
CA GLN A 25 3.82 -6.32 -13.82
C GLN A 25 3.91 -5.67 -15.17
N SER A 26 5.10 -5.64 -15.73
CA SER A 26 5.31 -5.08 -17.04
C SER A 26 5.07 -6.15 -18.08
N ASP A 27 4.25 -5.84 -19.08
CA ASP A 27 4.01 -6.78 -20.14
C ASP A 27 5.23 -6.96 -21.01
N LYS A 28 6.06 -5.96 -21.09
CA LYS A 28 7.20 -6.04 -21.96
C LYS A 28 8.37 -6.80 -21.39
N THR A 29 8.66 -6.55 -20.15
CA THR A 29 9.86 -7.15 -19.56
C THR A 29 9.54 -8.30 -18.64
N GLY A 30 8.30 -8.42 -18.21
CA GLY A 30 7.97 -9.44 -17.24
C GLY A 30 8.33 -9.09 -15.82
N GLU A 31 8.90 -7.91 -15.62
CA GLU A 31 9.28 -7.51 -14.29
C GLU A 31 8.04 -7.16 -13.47
N SER A 32 8.12 -7.37 -12.20
CA SER A 32 7.03 -7.00 -11.34
C SER A 32 7.54 -6.14 -10.20
N TRP A 33 6.66 -5.32 -9.67
CA TRP A 33 7.03 -4.47 -8.55
C TRP A 33 5.79 -4.15 -7.75
N PHE A 34 6.01 -3.73 -6.50
CA PHE A 34 4.91 -3.39 -5.62
C PHE A 34 4.72 -1.87 -5.59
N THR A 35 3.47 -1.46 -5.46
CA THR A 35 3.17 -0.06 -5.20
C THR A 35 2.21 -0.01 -4.02
N VAL A 36 2.13 1.12 -3.38
CA VAL A 36 1.30 1.29 -2.19
C VAL A 36 0.45 2.53 -2.34
N THR A 37 -0.82 2.41 -2.06
CA THR A 37 -1.69 3.56 -2.00
C THR A 37 -2.19 3.70 -0.57
N VAL A 38 -2.33 4.92 -0.10
CA VAL A 38 -2.77 5.17 1.26
C VAL A 38 -3.99 6.06 1.21
N SER A 39 -5.00 5.70 1.97
CA SER A 39 -6.22 6.46 2.00
C SER A 39 -6.77 6.49 3.42
N ARG A 40 -7.72 7.38 3.63
CA ARG A 40 -8.40 7.51 4.90
C ARG A 40 -9.89 7.41 4.64
N SER A 41 -10.57 6.60 5.42
CA SER A 41 -12.01 6.48 5.31
C SER A 41 -12.66 7.52 6.18
N TYR A 42 -13.72 8.11 5.70
CA TYR A 42 -14.49 9.05 6.52
C TYR A 42 -15.96 8.87 6.21
N ARG A 43 -16.77 9.33 7.13
CA ARG A 43 -18.19 9.18 6.96
C ARG A 43 -18.79 10.48 6.46
N ASP A 44 -19.57 10.40 5.40
CA ASP A 44 -20.24 11.55 4.87
C ASP A 44 -21.71 11.21 4.81
N LYS A 45 -22.49 11.81 5.70
CA LYS A 45 -23.88 11.49 5.86
C LYS A 45 -23.96 10.03 6.25
N GLU A 46 -24.49 9.18 5.45
CA GLU A 46 -24.59 7.81 5.83
C GLU A 46 -23.75 6.91 4.99
N GLN A 47 -22.77 7.50 4.31
CA GLN A 47 -21.92 6.73 3.44
C GLN A 47 -20.47 6.85 3.87
N PHE A 48 -19.71 5.81 3.64
CA PHE A 48 -18.28 5.89 3.85
C PHE A 48 -17.62 6.25 2.56
N LYS A 49 -16.67 7.15 2.63
CA LYS A 49 -15.90 7.58 1.47
C LYS A 49 -14.44 7.54 1.83
N ASP A 50 -13.62 7.55 0.79
CA ASP A 50 -12.17 7.54 0.98
C ASP A 50 -11.57 8.81 0.45
N THR A 51 -10.49 9.24 1.05
CA THR A 51 -9.78 10.43 0.63
C THR A 51 -8.29 10.18 0.77
N THR A 52 -7.51 10.91 -0.01
CA THR A 52 -6.06 10.87 0.14
C THR A 52 -5.55 12.12 0.82
N THR A 53 -6.45 12.87 1.44
CA THR A 53 -6.08 14.04 2.22
C THR A 53 -6.08 13.65 3.68
N PHE A 54 -5.02 13.99 4.39
CA PHE A 54 -4.87 13.57 5.79
C PHE A 54 -4.76 14.77 6.69
N ARG A 55 -5.34 14.64 7.87
CA ARG A 55 -5.23 15.69 8.87
C ARG A 55 -3.93 15.52 9.64
N ARG A 56 -3.58 16.55 10.37
CA ARG A 56 -2.35 16.51 11.15
C ARG A 56 -2.28 15.27 12.04
N ASP A 57 -3.38 14.97 12.72
CA ASP A 57 -3.37 13.86 13.66
C ASP A 57 -3.40 12.50 12.99
N ASP A 58 -3.66 12.46 11.68
CA ASP A 58 -3.60 11.20 10.95
C ASP A 58 -2.17 10.86 10.58
N LEU A 59 -1.29 11.83 10.56
CA LEU A 59 0.04 11.63 10.00
C LEU A 59 0.88 10.57 10.71
N PRO A 60 0.88 10.50 12.04
CA PRO A 60 1.62 9.42 12.67
C PRO A 60 1.08 8.05 12.31
N ILE A 61 -0.24 7.95 12.13
CA ILE A 61 -0.85 6.69 11.77
C ILE A 61 -0.51 6.33 10.34
N VAL A 62 -0.55 7.33 9.44
CA VAL A 62 -0.15 7.12 8.06
C VAL A 62 1.29 6.64 7.99
N SER A 63 2.16 7.26 8.77
CA SER A 63 3.55 6.90 8.80
C SER A 63 3.72 5.45 9.23
N LYS A 64 2.99 5.05 10.26
CA LYS A 64 3.10 3.68 10.73
C LYS A 64 2.57 2.70 9.70
N ALA A 65 1.48 3.03 9.05
CA ALA A 65 0.91 2.14 8.04
C ALA A 65 1.87 1.96 6.87
N ILE A 66 2.54 3.03 6.47
CA ILE A 66 3.51 2.96 5.38
C ILE A 66 4.69 2.10 5.80
N GLU A 67 5.11 2.25 7.04
CA GLU A 67 6.22 1.47 7.54
C GLU A 67 5.89 -0.01 7.54
N MET A 68 4.68 -0.34 7.94
CA MET A 68 4.26 -1.73 7.97
C MET A 68 4.14 -2.29 6.55
N ALA A 69 3.69 -1.46 5.60
CA ALA A 69 3.62 -1.90 4.22
C ALA A 69 5.01 -2.18 3.67
N TYR A 70 5.94 -1.33 4.00
CA TYR A 70 7.31 -1.50 3.55
C TYR A 70 7.88 -2.81 4.12
N ALA A 71 7.63 -3.07 5.38
CA ALA A 71 8.12 -4.30 6.00
C ALA A 71 7.52 -5.53 5.33
N TRP A 72 6.23 -5.45 5.01
CA TRP A 72 5.57 -6.59 4.38
C TRP A 72 6.19 -6.86 3.00
N ILE A 73 6.47 -5.80 2.25
CA ILE A 73 7.07 -5.94 0.92
C ILE A 73 8.44 -6.59 1.02
N TRP A 74 9.21 -6.18 2.02
CA TRP A 74 10.53 -6.77 2.21
C TRP A 74 10.43 -8.27 2.45
N GLU A 75 9.40 -8.69 3.17
CA GLU A 75 9.25 -10.11 3.44
C GLU A 75 8.89 -10.90 2.20
N GLN A 76 8.32 -10.25 1.19
CA GLN A 76 7.95 -10.93 -0.03
C GLN A 76 9.09 -10.98 -1.03
N SER A 77 10.15 -10.23 -0.78
CA SER A 77 11.26 -10.18 -1.71
C SER A 77 12.14 -11.40 -1.54
N ALA A 78 12.79 -11.78 -2.61
CA ALA A 78 13.72 -12.88 -2.52
C ALA A 78 14.88 -12.46 -1.64
N PRO A 79 15.43 -13.39 -0.88
CA PRO A 79 16.50 -13.04 0.02
C PRO A 79 17.67 -12.35 -0.65
N GLY A 80 18.01 -12.75 -1.83
CA GLY A 80 19.12 -12.13 -2.50
C GLY A 80 18.88 -10.69 -2.84
N GLU A 81 17.64 -10.35 -3.11
CA GLU A 81 17.34 -9.00 -3.43
C GLU A 81 17.45 -8.11 -2.24
N SER A 82 17.05 -8.59 -1.11
CA SER A 82 17.12 -7.76 0.04
C SER A 82 18.50 -7.34 0.33
N GLU A 83 19.42 -8.20 0.15
CA GLU A 83 20.73 -7.86 0.46
C GLU A 83 21.32 -6.91 -0.47
N ALA A 84 20.92 -6.96 -1.68
CA ALA A 84 21.49 -6.10 -2.66
C ALA A 84 21.23 -4.66 -2.37
N VAL A 85 20.23 -4.40 -1.64
CA VAL A 85 19.86 -3.06 -1.39
C VAL A 85 20.73 -2.39 -0.40
N GLU A 86 21.32 -3.11 0.46
CA GLU A 86 22.08 -2.50 1.46
C GLU A 86 23.18 -1.84 1.06
#